data_6ca21c62d61c4e000efd4f093abf3383
#
_entry.id   6ca21c62d61c4e000efd4f093abf3383
#
_cell.length_a   1.000
_cell.length_b   1.000
_cell.length_c   1.000
_cell.angle_alpha   90.00
_cell.angle_beta   90.00
_cell.angle_gamma   90.00
#
_symmetry.space_group_name_H-M   'P 1'
#
loop_
_entity.id
_entity.type
_entity.pdbx_description
1 polymer ?
#
loop_
_entity_poly.entity_id
_entity_poly.type
_entity_poly.pdbx_seq_one_letter_code
_entity_poly.pdbx_strand_id
1 'polypeptide(L)'
;MHTESDKIEGGAKVSELAHTELVDETVQFFAPVSADIFTELLGQYQSMRKRIEAIGNMIDVENQAALEYFLSGNSDDSGHFRPSVKKLFEVSGAVASLNAAYWSKTLALTDVLDMMPQKRRDEWNKTIRDMTAPDFVEETVRPTITEMMNMRAQFLAERVDGIFRGLSGDHVTNAPEGFGKRMIIARVINAYDSAEHSTCGLINDLRCVVAKFMGRKEPGWHATSDLIPILRRRWGEWVTLDGGAMKIKLFKKGTAHMDIHPDMSWRLNAILASMYPRAIPAEFRQKPKKQIKEFELIGRPLPFTVLALLGGMRIATRTVGTGYGMQYVNILNARKFDSGRHVGGVDEATKVLESIGAVSMDRGSYF
;
A
#
# COMPACT_ATOMS: atom_id res chain seq x y z
N MET A 1 -48.47 -30.96 11.17
CA MET A 1 -47.07 -31.38 10.94
C MET A 1 -46.59 -30.76 9.63
N HIS A 2 -46.51 -29.43 9.60
CA HIS A 2 -45.98 -28.61 8.46
C HIS A 2 -45.65 -27.25 9.03
N THR A 3 -44.38 -27.00 9.47
CA THR A 3 -43.90 -25.62 9.76
C THR A 3 -42.42 -25.55 10.06
N GLU A 4 -41.63 -26.60 9.79
CA GLU A 4 -40.15 -26.50 10.09
C GLU A 4 -39.26 -26.40 8.85
N SER A 5 -39.80 -26.61 7.64
CA SER A 5 -39.04 -26.60 6.40
C SER A 5 -38.81 -25.19 5.83
N ASP A 6 -39.75 -24.27 6.04
CA ASP A 6 -39.71 -22.93 5.41
C ASP A 6 -38.77 -21.92 6.09
N LYS A 7 -38.33 -22.18 7.34
CA LYS A 7 -37.42 -21.30 8.06
C LYS A 7 -35.94 -21.47 7.67
N ILE A 8 -35.59 -22.64 7.17
CA ILE A 8 -34.19 -22.94 6.78
C ILE A 8 -33.86 -22.39 5.40
N GLU A 9 -34.83 -22.39 4.48
CA GLU A 9 -34.65 -21.84 3.13
C GLU A 9 -34.53 -20.28 3.13
N GLY A 10 -35.25 -19.61 4.03
CA GLY A 10 -35.18 -18.16 4.15
C GLY A 10 -33.82 -17.66 4.65
N GLY A 11 -33.18 -18.40 5.57
CA GLY A 11 -31.86 -18.07 6.09
C GLY A 11 -30.73 -18.25 5.09
N ALA A 12 -30.80 -19.26 4.25
CA ALA A 12 -29.81 -19.52 3.19
C ALA A 12 -29.90 -18.47 2.06
N LYS A 13 -31.10 -18.12 1.62
CA LYS A 13 -31.33 -17.10 0.59
C LYS A 13 -30.91 -15.70 1.01
N VAL A 14 -31.14 -15.29 2.25
CA VAL A 14 -30.70 -13.98 2.76
C VAL A 14 -29.17 -13.93 2.90
N SER A 15 -28.51 -15.04 3.28
CA SER A 15 -27.06 -15.15 3.34
C SER A 15 -26.43 -15.09 1.94
N GLU A 16 -27.04 -15.73 0.96
CA GLU A 16 -26.56 -15.78 -0.43
C GLU A 16 -26.74 -14.43 -1.15
N LEU A 17 -27.87 -13.75 -0.93
CA LEU A 17 -28.12 -12.40 -1.45
C LEU A 17 -27.16 -11.37 -0.83
N ALA A 18 -26.92 -11.43 0.48
CA ALA A 18 -25.95 -10.55 1.14
C ALA A 18 -24.51 -10.82 0.68
N HIS A 19 -24.19 -12.07 0.33
CA HIS A 19 -22.89 -12.44 -0.24
C HIS A 19 -22.72 -11.91 -1.67
N THR A 20 -23.77 -11.95 -2.47
CA THR A 20 -23.78 -11.48 -3.86
C THR A 20 -23.67 -9.95 -3.91
N GLU A 21 -24.41 -9.21 -3.06
CA GLU A 21 -24.30 -7.75 -2.96
C GLU A 21 -22.93 -7.29 -2.47
N LEU A 22 -22.29 -8.01 -1.55
CA LEU A 22 -20.94 -7.70 -1.06
C LEU A 22 -19.85 -7.99 -2.09
N VAL A 23 -20.02 -9.04 -2.89
CA VAL A 23 -19.11 -9.34 -4.01
C VAL A 23 -19.22 -8.25 -5.08
N ASP A 24 -20.42 -7.77 -5.39
CA ASP A 24 -20.65 -6.67 -6.31
C ASP A 24 -20.06 -5.35 -5.79
N GLU A 25 -20.20 -5.02 -4.49
CA GLU A 25 -19.58 -3.82 -3.91
C GLU A 25 -18.05 -3.91 -3.91
N THR A 26 -17.45 -5.08 -3.70
CA THR A 26 -15.99 -5.23 -3.75
C THR A 26 -15.44 -5.17 -5.17
N VAL A 27 -16.18 -5.60 -6.18
CA VAL A 27 -15.79 -5.47 -7.60
C VAL A 27 -15.62 -4.01 -8.01
N GLN A 28 -16.37 -3.08 -7.43
CA GLN A 28 -16.23 -1.64 -7.70
C GLN A 28 -14.87 -1.06 -7.31
N PHE A 29 -14.12 -1.73 -6.42
CA PHE A 29 -12.79 -1.28 -5.98
C PHE A 29 -11.66 -1.74 -6.90
N PHE A 30 -11.95 -2.54 -7.92
CA PHE A 30 -10.91 -3.09 -8.79
C PHE A 30 -10.81 -2.28 -10.08
N ALA A 31 -9.59 -1.80 -10.37
CA ALA A 31 -9.33 -1.10 -11.61
C ALA A 31 -9.45 -2.07 -12.81
N PRO A 32 -10.14 -1.69 -13.91
CA PRO A 32 -10.10 -2.45 -15.13
C PRO A 32 -8.71 -2.39 -15.74
N VAL A 33 -8.19 -3.51 -16.23
CA VAL A 33 -6.90 -3.58 -16.91
C VAL A 33 -7.13 -3.88 -18.40
N SER A 34 -6.59 -3.02 -19.26
CA SER A 34 -6.70 -3.20 -20.71
C SER A 34 -5.81 -4.34 -21.20
N ALA A 35 -6.37 -5.25 -21.99
CA ALA A 35 -5.63 -6.34 -22.64
C ALA A 35 -4.55 -5.82 -23.62
N ASP A 36 -4.76 -4.64 -24.19
CA ASP A 36 -3.84 -4.03 -25.17
C ASP A 36 -2.48 -3.67 -24.56
N ILE A 37 -2.47 -3.27 -23.27
CA ILE A 37 -1.23 -2.95 -22.54
C ILE A 37 -0.31 -4.18 -22.49
N PHE A 38 -0.86 -5.36 -22.23
CA PHE A 38 -0.05 -6.59 -22.20
C PHE A 38 0.51 -6.96 -23.57
N THR A 39 -0.26 -6.78 -24.62
CA THR A 39 0.19 -7.04 -25.99
C THR A 39 1.35 -6.12 -26.37
N GLU A 40 1.26 -4.84 -26.01
CA GLU A 40 2.34 -3.88 -26.23
C GLU A 40 3.61 -4.25 -25.45
N LEU A 41 3.47 -4.59 -24.17
CA LEU A 41 4.59 -5.00 -23.32
C LEU A 41 5.28 -6.26 -23.84
N LEU A 42 4.52 -7.25 -24.28
CA LEU A 42 5.05 -8.48 -24.88
C LEU A 42 5.84 -8.18 -26.16
N GLY A 43 5.32 -7.29 -27.03
CA GLY A 43 6.02 -6.87 -28.24
C GLY A 43 7.35 -6.13 -27.92
N GLN A 44 7.32 -5.23 -26.94
CA GLN A 44 8.53 -4.54 -26.48
C GLN A 44 9.56 -5.52 -25.88
N TYR A 45 9.11 -6.47 -25.07
CA TYR A 45 9.97 -7.50 -24.50
C TYR A 45 10.63 -8.35 -25.58
N GLN A 46 9.85 -8.88 -26.52
CA GLN A 46 10.36 -9.72 -27.60
C GLN A 46 11.41 -8.98 -28.45
N SER A 47 11.16 -7.71 -28.75
CA SER A 47 12.13 -6.86 -29.47
C SER A 47 13.42 -6.70 -28.68
N MET A 48 13.34 -6.44 -27.39
CA MET A 48 14.53 -6.28 -26.55
C MET A 48 15.28 -7.60 -26.37
N ARG A 49 14.58 -8.71 -26.17
CA ARG A 49 15.18 -10.05 -26.07
C ARG A 49 15.98 -10.41 -27.32
N LYS A 50 15.42 -10.18 -28.52
CA LYS A 50 16.15 -10.39 -29.79
C LYS A 50 17.44 -9.57 -29.87
N ARG A 51 17.42 -8.31 -29.38
CA ARG A 51 18.62 -7.47 -29.35
C ARG A 51 19.68 -8.01 -28.38
N ILE A 52 19.26 -8.46 -27.20
CA ILE A 52 20.17 -9.09 -26.22
C ILE A 52 20.82 -10.33 -26.81
N GLU A 53 20.02 -11.21 -27.43
CA GLU A 53 20.53 -12.43 -28.06
C GLU A 53 21.49 -12.11 -29.21
N ALA A 54 21.17 -11.10 -30.05
CA ALA A 54 22.04 -10.67 -31.13
C ALA A 54 23.39 -10.14 -30.59
N ILE A 55 23.37 -9.32 -29.54
CA ILE A 55 24.60 -8.81 -28.89
C ILE A 55 25.40 -9.97 -28.31
N GLY A 56 24.75 -10.89 -27.57
CA GLY A 56 25.44 -12.04 -26.99
C GLY A 56 26.11 -12.93 -28.03
N ASN A 57 25.45 -13.13 -29.18
CA ASN A 57 26.00 -13.91 -30.29
C ASN A 57 27.17 -13.21 -31.03
N MET A 58 27.30 -11.88 -30.91
CA MET A 58 28.44 -11.15 -31.45
C MET A 58 29.69 -11.31 -30.57
N ILE A 59 29.55 -11.78 -29.35
CA ILE A 59 30.65 -11.94 -28.40
C ILE A 59 31.23 -13.37 -28.52
N ASP A 60 31.84 -13.65 -29.63
CA ASP A 60 32.64 -14.84 -29.83
C ASP A 60 34.05 -14.70 -29.19
N VAL A 61 34.89 -15.73 -29.32
CA VAL A 61 36.22 -15.77 -28.71
C VAL A 61 37.11 -14.63 -29.23
N GLU A 62 37.04 -14.27 -30.51
CA GLU A 62 37.87 -13.22 -31.14
C GLU A 62 37.39 -11.83 -30.68
N ASN A 63 36.10 -11.57 -30.72
CA ASN A 63 35.51 -10.33 -30.25
C ASN A 63 35.66 -10.15 -28.74
N GLN A 64 35.64 -11.23 -27.95
CA GLN A 64 35.88 -11.18 -26.52
C GLN A 64 37.25 -10.60 -26.20
N ALA A 65 38.31 -11.03 -26.92
CA ALA A 65 39.66 -10.51 -26.73
C ALA A 65 39.74 -9.02 -27.05
N ALA A 66 39.07 -8.55 -28.10
CA ALA A 66 39.01 -7.12 -28.43
C ALA A 66 38.27 -6.29 -27.35
N LEU A 67 37.17 -6.79 -26.83
CA LEU A 67 36.38 -6.11 -25.79
C LEU A 67 37.11 -5.99 -24.45
N GLU A 68 38.06 -6.88 -24.12
CA GLU A 68 38.95 -6.73 -22.97
C GLU A 68 39.74 -5.42 -23.00
N TYR A 69 40.17 -4.97 -24.21
CA TYR A 69 40.87 -3.69 -24.37
C TYR A 69 39.95 -2.48 -24.14
N PHE A 70 38.69 -2.56 -24.59
CA PHE A 70 37.70 -1.52 -24.31
C PHE A 70 37.42 -1.41 -22.80
N LEU A 71 37.27 -2.51 -22.12
CA LEU A 71 37.06 -2.54 -20.66
C LEU A 71 38.30 -2.02 -19.92
N SER A 72 39.49 -2.41 -20.35
CA SER A 72 40.74 -1.96 -19.73
C SER A 72 41.03 -0.48 -19.93
N GLY A 73 40.73 0.04 -21.13
CA GLY A 73 40.99 1.42 -21.45
C GLY A 73 39.98 2.45 -20.95
N ASN A 74 38.75 2.00 -20.70
CA ASN A 74 37.63 2.87 -20.30
C ASN A 74 37.10 2.64 -18.88
N SER A 75 37.74 1.78 -18.09
CA SER A 75 37.33 1.56 -16.71
C SER A 75 38.10 2.48 -15.79
N ASP A 76 37.38 3.09 -14.84
CA ASP A 76 38.00 3.88 -13.78
C ASP A 76 38.89 2.99 -12.89
N ASP A 77 39.98 3.57 -12.40
CA ASP A 77 41.04 2.88 -11.63
C ASP A 77 40.61 2.51 -10.18
N SER A 78 39.32 2.37 -9.96
CA SER A 78 38.71 2.23 -8.63
C SER A 78 38.93 0.88 -7.95
N GLY A 79 39.78 -0.01 -8.47
CA GLY A 79 40.20 -1.26 -7.81
C GLY A 79 39.08 -2.29 -7.57
N HIS A 80 37.90 -2.09 -8.09
CA HIS A 80 36.74 -2.96 -7.89
C HIS A 80 36.82 -4.17 -8.82
N PHE A 81 36.33 -5.31 -8.32
CA PHE A 81 36.23 -6.56 -9.05
C PHE A 81 35.61 -6.38 -10.43
N ARG A 82 36.36 -6.63 -11.50
CA ARG A 82 35.88 -6.57 -12.88
C ARG A 82 35.39 -7.95 -13.30
N PRO A 83 34.11 -8.15 -13.60
CA PRO A 83 33.67 -9.40 -14.21
C PRO A 83 34.30 -9.55 -15.59
N SER A 84 34.64 -10.78 -15.99
CA SER A 84 35.14 -11.03 -17.34
C SER A 84 34.11 -10.63 -18.41
N VAL A 85 34.56 -10.27 -19.61
CA VAL A 85 33.67 -9.93 -20.74
C VAL A 85 32.66 -11.04 -20.97
N LYS A 86 33.08 -12.31 -20.95
CA LYS A 86 32.19 -13.46 -21.07
C LYS A 86 31.02 -13.41 -20.07
N LYS A 87 31.30 -13.08 -18.82
CA LYS A 87 30.29 -12.99 -17.76
C LYS A 87 29.38 -11.78 -17.91
N LEU A 88 29.93 -10.62 -18.37
CA LEU A 88 29.15 -9.43 -18.61
C LEU A 88 28.11 -9.58 -19.73
N PHE A 89 28.46 -10.35 -20.77
CA PHE A 89 27.62 -10.56 -21.94
C PHE A 89 26.94 -11.94 -21.94
N GLU A 90 26.80 -12.55 -20.78
CA GLU A 90 26.03 -13.78 -20.65
C GLU A 90 24.55 -13.53 -20.89
N VAL A 91 24.01 -14.12 -21.97
CA VAL A 91 22.63 -13.90 -22.43
C VAL A 91 21.62 -14.33 -21.36
N SER A 92 21.87 -15.41 -20.67
CA SER A 92 20.98 -15.93 -19.61
C SER A 92 20.76 -14.92 -18.49
N GLY A 93 21.83 -14.28 -18.01
CA GLY A 93 21.75 -13.22 -16.99
C GLY A 93 21.01 -11.97 -17.49
N ALA A 94 21.28 -11.55 -18.73
CA ALA A 94 20.62 -10.40 -19.33
C ALA A 94 19.12 -10.66 -19.53
N VAL A 95 18.72 -11.86 -19.97
CA VAL A 95 17.32 -12.27 -20.12
C VAL A 95 16.63 -12.36 -18.76
N ALA A 96 17.28 -12.89 -17.74
CA ALA A 96 16.74 -12.92 -16.38
C ALA A 96 16.45 -11.50 -15.84
N SER A 97 17.37 -10.57 -16.06
CA SER A 97 17.17 -9.15 -15.73
C SER A 97 16.03 -8.52 -16.52
N LEU A 98 15.91 -8.83 -17.81
CA LEU A 98 14.82 -8.38 -18.67
C LEU A 98 13.47 -8.91 -18.18
N ASN A 99 13.37 -10.20 -17.84
CA ASN A 99 12.18 -10.81 -17.26
C ASN A 99 11.75 -10.06 -15.99
N ALA A 100 12.67 -9.86 -15.06
CA ALA A 100 12.41 -9.16 -13.80
C ALA A 100 11.88 -7.73 -14.05
N ALA A 101 12.49 -6.99 -14.97
CA ALA A 101 12.07 -5.63 -15.33
C ALA A 101 10.65 -5.58 -15.91
N TYR A 102 10.31 -6.49 -16.83
CA TYR A 102 8.98 -6.51 -17.45
C TYR A 102 7.90 -7.04 -16.50
N TRP A 103 8.19 -8.02 -15.66
CA TRP A 103 7.28 -8.43 -14.60
C TRP A 103 7.01 -7.28 -13.61
N SER A 104 8.07 -6.56 -13.18
CA SER A 104 7.90 -5.39 -12.31
C SER A 104 7.01 -4.33 -12.95
N LYS A 105 7.25 -4.00 -14.23
CA LYS A 105 6.44 -3.04 -14.99
C LYS A 105 4.99 -3.48 -15.12
N THR A 106 4.76 -4.75 -15.42
CA THR A 106 3.40 -5.33 -15.58
C THR A 106 2.63 -5.29 -14.27
N LEU A 107 3.24 -5.72 -13.18
CA LEU A 107 2.62 -5.70 -11.84
C LEU A 107 2.32 -4.27 -11.37
N ALA A 108 3.17 -3.29 -11.71
CA ALA A 108 2.95 -1.88 -11.38
C ALA A 108 1.79 -1.24 -12.19
N LEU A 109 1.47 -1.78 -13.37
CA LEU A 109 0.34 -1.32 -14.19
C LEU A 109 -1.00 -1.94 -13.78
N THR A 110 -0.98 -2.93 -12.89
CA THR A 110 -2.17 -3.57 -12.33
C THR A 110 -2.32 -3.17 -10.87
N ASP A 111 -3.54 -3.24 -10.33
CA ASP A 111 -3.78 -3.06 -8.90
C ASP A 111 -3.56 -4.33 -8.07
N VAL A 112 -3.03 -5.37 -8.70
CA VAL A 112 -2.86 -6.70 -8.08
C VAL A 112 -1.91 -6.66 -6.88
N LEU A 113 -0.77 -5.98 -7.01
CA LEU A 113 0.17 -5.83 -5.89
C LEU A 113 -0.44 -5.10 -4.69
N ASP A 114 -1.30 -4.12 -4.96
CA ASP A 114 -1.98 -3.34 -3.92
C ASP A 114 -2.98 -4.20 -3.14
N MET A 115 -3.54 -5.23 -3.79
CA MET A 115 -4.46 -6.16 -3.16
C MET A 115 -3.76 -7.28 -2.38
N MET A 116 -2.56 -7.65 -2.80
CA MET A 116 -1.84 -8.78 -2.21
C MET A 116 -1.54 -8.56 -0.73
N PRO A 117 -1.69 -9.61 0.11
CA PRO A 117 -1.12 -9.63 1.45
C PRO A 117 0.38 -9.35 1.43
N GLN A 118 0.90 -8.69 2.47
CA GLN A 118 2.32 -8.30 2.55
C GLN A 118 3.26 -9.46 2.22
N LYS A 119 3.02 -10.65 2.78
CA LYS A 119 3.86 -11.82 2.55
C LYS A 119 3.99 -12.19 1.07
N ARG A 120 2.86 -12.24 0.33
CA ARG A 120 2.86 -12.57 -1.10
C ARG A 120 3.55 -11.48 -1.93
N ARG A 121 3.35 -10.22 -1.55
CA ARG A 121 4.01 -9.08 -2.18
C ARG A 121 5.52 -9.14 -2.00
N ASP A 122 5.98 -9.49 -0.81
CA ASP A 122 7.41 -9.65 -0.51
C ASP A 122 8.03 -10.82 -1.28
N GLU A 123 7.29 -11.91 -1.47
CA GLU A 123 7.71 -13.06 -2.29
C GLU A 123 7.90 -12.63 -3.77
N TRP A 124 6.95 -11.89 -4.35
CA TRP A 124 7.09 -11.36 -5.72
C TRP A 124 8.23 -10.35 -5.84
N ASN A 125 8.34 -9.42 -4.90
CA ASN A 125 9.43 -8.45 -4.88
C ASN A 125 10.79 -9.14 -4.75
N LYS A 126 10.88 -10.22 -4.00
CA LYS A 126 12.07 -11.05 -3.90
C LYS A 126 12.38 -11.72 -5.23
N THR A 127 11.41 -12.36 -5.86
CA THR A 127 11.54 -13.02 -7.17
C THR A 127 12.06 -12.04 -8.24
N ILE A 128 11.54 -10.81 -8.26
CA ILE A 128 11.99 -9.74 -9.16
C ILE A 128 13.43 -9.31 -8.83
N ARG A 129 13.71 -9.04 -7.56
CA ARG A 129 15.05 -8.58 -7.13
C ARG A 129 16.13 -9.63 -7.37
N ASP A 130 15.82 -10.90 -7.12
CA ASP A 130 16.74 -12.01 -7.28
C ASP A 130 16.82 -12.47 -8.76
N MET A 131 16.10 -11.81 -9.68
CA MET A 131 16.05 -12.13 -11.11
C MET A 131 15.64 -13.58 -11.41
N THR A 132 14.74 -14.13 -10.58
CA THR A 132 14.22 -15.50 -10.71
C THR A 132 12.80 -15.53 -11.26
N ALA A 133 12.33 -14.41 -11.81
CA ALA A 133 11.01 -14.32 -12.42
C ALA A 133 10.92 -15.24 -13.66
N PRO A 134 9.76 -15.88 -13.91
CA PRO A 134 9.59 -16.72 -15.08
C PRO A 134 9.73 -15.92 -16.38
N ASP A 135 10.00 -16.61 -17.49
CA ASP A 135 10.10 -15.97 -18.80
C ASP A 135 8.86 -15.12 -19.09
N PHE A 136 9.10 -13.89 -19.58
CA PHE A 136 8.03 -12.93 -19.89
C PHE A 136 7.48 -13.19 -21.27
N VAL A 137 6.80 -14.31 -21.46
CA VAL A 137 6.16 -14.74 -22.70
C VAL A 137 4.64 -14.85 -22.52
N GLU A 138 3.90 -14.85 -23.62
CA GLU A 138 2.43 -14.81 -23.56
C GLU A 138 1.86 -15.98 -22.75
N GLU A 139 2.45 -17.16 -22.89
CA GLU A 139 2.06 -18.40 -22.23
C GLU A 139 2.21 -18.35 -20.70
N THR A 140 3.09 -17.50 -20.18
CA THR A 140 3.29 -17.31 -18.74
C THR A 140 2.59 -16.05 -18.23
N VAL A 141 2.63 -14.95 -18.97
CA VAL A 141 2.11 -13.65 -18.53
C VAL A 141 0.59 -13.66 -18.42
N ARG A 142 -0.12 -14.07 -19.49
CA ARG A 142 -1.58 -14.05 -19.48
C ARG A 142 -2.20 -14.91 -18.38
N PRO A 143 -1.84 -16.20 -18.24
CA PRO A 143 -2.40 -17.03 -17.18
C PRO A 143 -2.10 -16.46 -15.80
N THR A 144 -0.86 -16.07 -15.55
CA THR A 144 -0.41 -15.55 -14.23
C THR A 144 -1.18 -14.29 -13.86
N ILE A 145 -1.29 -13.31 -14.75
CA ILE A 145 -2.03 -12.07 -14.47
C ILE A 145 -3.52 -12.35 -14.33
N THR A 146 -4.11 -13.20 -15.19
CA THR A 146 -5.53 -13.59 -15.09
C THR A 146 -5.83 -14.25 -13.75
N GLU A 147 -4.98 -15.17 -13.31
CA GLU A 147 -5.11 -15.83 -12.01
C GLU A 147 -5.05 -14.80 -10.87
N MET A 148 -4.03 -13.94 -10.87
CA MET A 148 -3.88 -12.87 -9.87
C MET A 148 -5.09 -11.94 -9.84
N MET A 149 -5.63 -11.56 -11.00
CA MET A 149 -6.82 -10.71 -11.09
C MET A 149 -8.06 -11.42 -10.54
N ASN A 150 -8.22 -12.70 -10.79
CA ASN A 150 -9.31 -13.50 -10.26
C ASN A 150 -9.20 -13.66 -8.73
N MET A 151 -7.98 -13.66 -8.20
CA MET A 151 -7.72 -13.77 -6.76
C MET A 151 -7.80 -12.45 -6.00
N ARG A 152 -8.05 -11.32 -6.65
CA ARG A 152 -8.06 -9.99 -5.98
C ARG A 152 -8.98 -9.92 -4.77
N ALA A 153 -10.18 -10.45 -4.87
CA ALA A 153 -11.13 -10.49 -3.74
C ALA A 153 -10.60 -11.35 -2.59
N GLN A 154 -10.00 -12.49 -2.90
CA GLN A 154 -9.36 -13.35 -1.90
C GLN A 154 -8.15 -12.65 -1.25
N PHE A 155 -7.29 -12.02 -2.04
CA PHE A 155 -6.15 -11.26 -1.51
C PHE A 155 -6.58 -10.15 -0.56
N LEU A 156 -7.64 -9.41 -0.92
CA LEU A 156 -8.21 -8.41 -0.04
C LEU A 156 -8.74 -9.03 1.26
N ALA A 157 -9.41 -10.16 1.18
CA ALA A 157 -9.90 -10.88 2.36
C ALA A 157 -8.75 -11.40 3.25
N GLU A 158 -7.72 -12.01 2.65
CA GLU A 158 -6.51 -12.46 3.36
C GLU A 158 -5.78 -11.27 4.03
N ARG A 159 -5.73 -10.12 3.37
CA ARG A 159 -5.14 -8.90 3.93
C ARG A 159 -5.91 -8.39 5.14
N VAL A 160 -7.23 -8.34 5.04
CA VAL A 160 -8.11 -7.96 6.16
C VAL A 160 -8.01 -8.96 7.32
N ASP A 161 -7.94 -10.26 7.03
CA ASP A 161 -7.70 -11.29 8.04
C ASP A 161 -6.34 -11.12 8.72
N GLY A 162 -5.29 -10.85 7.94
CA GLY A 162 -3.96 -10.55 8.47
C GLY A 162 -3.94 -9.35 9.42
N ILE A 163 -4.67 -8.29 9.08
CA ILE A 163 -4.85 -7.13 9.96
C ILE A 163 -5.57 -7.56 11.25
N PHE A 164 -6.67 -8.29 11.13
CA PHE A 164 -7.45 -8.72 12.27
C PHE A 164 -6.65 -9.60 13.24
N ARG A 165 -5.93 -10.58 12.73
CA ARG A 165 -5.05 -11.46 13.53
C ARG A 165 -3.84 -10.74 14.13
N GLY A 166 -3.39 -9.67 13.50
CA GLY A 166 -2.30 -8.84 13.99
C GLY A 166 -2.70 -7.91 15.15
N LEU A 167 -4.01 -7.77 15.43
CA LEU A 167 -4.46 -7.04 16.60
C LEU A 167 -4.07 -7.80 17.88
N SER A 168 -3.76 -7.05 18.94
CA SER A 168 -3.36 -7.65 20.20
C SER A 168 -4.54 -8.38 20.86
N GLY A 169 -4.43 -9.70 21.00
CA GLY A 169 -5.43 -10.53 21.70
C GLY A 169 -5.49 -10.30 23.22
N ASP A 170 -4.46 -9.66 23.79
CA ASP A 170 -4.38 -9.38 25.24
C ASP A 170 -5.27 -8.21 25.67
N HIS A 171 -5.81 -7.47 24.71
CA HIS A 171 -6.63 -6.30 24.98
C HIS A 171 -8.11 -6.60 24.77
N VAL A 172 -8.90 -6.51 25.84
CA VAL A 172 -10.37 -6.71 25.83
C VAL A 172 -11.08 -5.80 24.80
N THR A 173 -10.49 -4.67 24.46
CA THR A 173 -11.04 -3.74 23.44
C THR A 173 -11.01 -4.34 22.02
N ASN A 174 -10.09 -5.28 21.76
CA ASN A 174 -10.01 -6.00 20.49
C ASN A 174 -10.97 -7.20 20.55
N ALA A 175 -12.21 -6.95 20.15
CA ALA A 175 -13.25 -7.98 20.21
C ALA A 175 -12.91 -9.16 19.27
N PRO A 176 -13.01 -10.41 19.72
CA PRO A 176 -12.75 -11.57 18.87
C PRO A 176 -13.80 -11.77 17.77
N GLU A 177 -14.94 -11.10 17.88
CA GLU A 177 -16.06 -11.19 16.94
C GLU A 177 -15.88 -10.30 15.70
N GLY A 178 -14.89 -9.39 15.68
CA GLY A 178 -14.65 -8.52 14.53
C GLY A 178 -14.02 -7.18 14.89
N PHE A 179 -13.86 -6.34 13.88
CA PHE A 179 -13.35 -4.98 14.05
C PHE A 179 -14.36 -4.10 14.77
N GLY A 180 -14.04 -3.67 15.98
CA GLY A 180 -14.80 -2.68 16.72
C GLY A 180 -14.50 -1.24 16.27
N LYS A 181 -15.13 -0.27 16.94
CA LYS A 181 -14.83 1.17 16.74
C LYS A 181 -13.38 1.49 17.10
N ARG A 182 -12.84 0.84 18.13
CA ARG A 182 -11.48 1.04 18.63
C ARG A 182 -10.69 -0.25 18.55
N MET A 183 -9.47 -0.12 18.06
CA MET A 183 -8.48 -1.18 18.01
C MET A 183 -7.25 -0.77 18.81
N ILE A 184 -6.61 -1.74 19.44
CA ILE A 184 -5.35 -1.54 20.18
C ILE A 184 -4.28 -2.38 19.51
N ILE A 185 -3.19 -1.71 19.14
CA ILE A 185 -2.02 -2.30 18.50
C ILE A 185 -0.86 -2.16 19.47
N ALA A 186 -0.32 -3.28 19.92
CA ALA A 186 0.83 -3.31 20.81
C ALA A 186 2.14 -3.22 20.00
N ARG A 187 3.22 -2.84 20.67
CA ARG A 187 4.59 -2.84 20.11
C ARG A 187 4.73 -2.04 18.81
N VAL A 188 4.11 -0.86 18.75
CA VAL A 188 4.30 0.07 17.62
C VAL A 188 5.70 0.66 17.60
N ILE A 189 6.33 0.72 18.78
CA ILE A 189 7.71 1.17 18.97
C ILE A 189 8.50 0.02 19.57
N ASN A 190 9.69 -0.22 19.03
CA ASN A 190 10.62 -1.21 19.52
C ASN A 190 11.49 -0.68 20.69
N ALA A 191 12.34 -1.54 21.24
CA ALA A 191 13.22 -1.20 22.37
C ALA A 191 14.24 -0.08 22.06
N TYR A 192 14.48 0.18 20.78
CA TYR A 192 15.38 1.24 20.30
C TYR A 192 14.65 2.54 19.99
N ASP A 193 13.42 2.67 20.44
CA ASP A 193 12.60 3.87 20.29
C ASP A 193 12.25 4.18 18.81
N SER A 194 12.38 3.18 17.95
CA SER A 194 12.07 3.25 16.53
C SER A 194 10.74 2.53 16.21
N ALA A 195 10.15 2.83 15.07
CA ALA A 195 8.97 2.13 14.60
C ALA A 195 9.25 0.63 14.44
N GLU A 196 8.40 -0.22 15.03
CA GLU A 196 8.50 -1.66 14.83
C GLU A 196 8.02 -2.02 13.43
N HIS A 197 8.87 -2.71 12.66
CA HIS A 197 8.63 -2.95 11.24
C HIS A 197 7.33 -3.72 10.97
N SER A 198 7.11 -4.80 11.68
CA SER A 198 5.92 -5.64 11.51
C SER A 198 4.63 -4.90 11.87
N THR A 199 4.65 -4.14 12.94
CA THR A 199 3.49 -3.38 13.40
C THR A 199 3.21 -2.17 12.51
N CYS A 200 4.26 -1.51 12.00
CA CYS A 200 4.09 -0.50 10.95
C CYS A 200 3.47 -1.09 9.68
N GLY A 201 3.87 -2.30 9.29
CA GLY A 201 3.26 -3.02 8.18
C GLY A 201 1.76 -3.26 8.41
N LEU A 202 1.38 -3.71 9.60
CA LEU A 202 -0.03 -3.89 9.98
C LEU A 202 -0.85 -2.60 9.90
N ILE A 203 -0.32 -1.49 10.43
CA ILE A 203 -0.97 -0.18 10.35
C ILE A 203 -1.06 0.27 8.90
N ASN A 204 0.00 0.07 8.11
CA ASN A 204 0.01 0.41 6.69
C ASN A 204 -1.03 -0.40 5.90
N ASP A 205 -1.15 -1.69 6.15
CA ASP A 205 -2.15 -2.54 5.50
C ASP A 205 -3.57 -2.07 5.82
N LEU A 206 -3.86 -1.71 7.07
CA LEU A 206 -5.15 -1.13 7.43
C LEU A 206 -5.41 0.19 6.70
N ARG A 207 -4.43 1.08 6.63
CA ARG A 207 -4.53 2.36 5.90
C ARG A 207 -4.78 2.13 4.41
N CYS A 208 -4.09 1.17 3.80
CA CYS A 208 -4.26 0.83 2.40
C CYS A 208 -5.67 0.29 2.11
N VAL A 209 -6.19 -0.63 2.92
CA VAL A 209 -7.56 -1.15 2.77
C VAL A 209 -8.59 -0.03 2.90
N VAL A 210 -8.42 0.84 3.90
CA VAL A 210 -9.29 2.00 4.09
C VAL A 210 -9.20 2.98 2.91
N ALA A 211 -8.00 3.28 2.41
CA ALA A 211 -7.82 4.13 1.23
C ALA A 211 -8.57 3.57 0.02
N LYS A 212 -8.54 2.25 -0.17
CA LYS A 212 -9.29 1.57 -1.22
C LYS A 212 -10.79 1.74 -1.08
N PHE A 213 -11.35 1.55 0.11
CA PHE A 213 -12.77 1.80 0.38
C PHE A 213 -13.18 3.25 0.09
N MET A 214 -12.26 4.17 0.17
CA MET A 214 -12.47 5.59 -0.10
C MET A 214 -12.17 5.99 -1.55
N GLY A 215 -11.78 5.06 -2.42
CA GLY A 215 -11.35 5.35 -3.80
C GLY A 215 -10.09 6.21 -3.88
N ARG A 216 -9.20 6.11 -2.89
CA ARG A 216 -7.96 6.87 -2.79
C ARG A 216 -6.75 6.00 -3.10
N LYS A 217 -5.64 6.64 -3.49
CA LYS A 217 -4.36 5.96 -3.63
C LYS A 217 -3.89 5.41 -2.29
N GLU A 218 -3.40 4.20 -2.30
CA GLU A 218 -2.84 3.56 -1.11
C GLU A 218 -1.56 4.26 -0.64
N PRO A 219 -1.41 4.49 0.68
CA PRO A 219 -0.17 5.03 1.24
C PRO A 219 0.96 4.01 1.11
N GLY A 220 2.14 4.47 0.73
CA GLY A 220 3.34 3.64 0.79
C GLY A 220 3.75 3.33 2.24
N TRP A 221 4.52 2.26 2.43
CA TRP A 221 5.02 1.86 3.75
C TRP A 221 5.76 2.99 4.47
N HIS A 222 6.59 3.74 3.75
CA HIS A 222 7.32 4.89 4.31
C HIS A 222 6.38 5.96 4.87
N ALA A 223 5.24 6.23 4.22
CA ALA A 223 4.27 7.19 4.72
C ALA A 223 3.67 6.80 6.09
N THR A 224 3.68 5.53 6.44
CA THR A 224 3.25 5.03 7.75
C THR A 224 4.42 5.00 8.75
N SER A 225 5.61 4.55 8.33
CA SER A 225 6.79 4.56 9.22
C SER A 225 7.18 5.97 9.65
N ASP A 226 7.10 6.94 8.73
CA ASP A 226 7.44 8.34 8.98
C ASP A 226 6.41 9.04 9.89
N LEU A 227 5.18 8.53 9.94
CA LEU A 227 4.15 9.00 10.87
C LEU A 227 4.52 8.72 12.34
N ILE A 228 5.17 7.60 12.63
CA ILE A 228 5.48 7.21 14.03
C ILE A 228 6.36 8.22 14.76
N PRO A 229 7.48 8.72 14.22
CA PRO A 229 8.26 9.80 14.82
C PRO A 229 7.45 11.07 15.10
N ILE A 230 6.47 11.38 14.25
CA ILE A 230 5.59 12.53 14.43
C ILE A 230 4.65 12.31 15.62
N LEU A 231 4.02 11.13 15.69
CA LEU A 231 3.15 10.76 16.81
C LEU A 231 3.89 10.72 18.15
N ARG A 232 5.18 10.37 18.14
CA ARG A 232 6.04 10.41 19.33
C ARG A 232 6.22 11.82 19.93
N ARG A 233 6.11 12.87 19.14
CA ARG A 233 6.13 14.26 19.62
C ARG A 233 4.80 14.68 20.23
N ARG A 234 3.74 13.91 19.97
CA ARG A 234 2.35 14.16 20.37
C ARG A 234 1.78 12.99 21.20
N TRP A 235 2.56 12.54 22.20
CA TRP A 235 2.14 11.43 23.06
C TRP A 235 0.76 11.65 23.68
N GLY A 236 -0.11 10.67 23.54
CA GLY A 236 -1.43 10.71 24.14
C GLY A 236 -2.44 11.63 23.41
N GLU A 237 -2.05 12.25 22.31
CA GLU A 237 -2.95 13.06 21.50
C GLU A 237 -3.53 12.23 20.34
N TRP A 238 -4.78 12.53 19.97
CA TRP A 238 -5.39 11.97 18.80
C TRP A 238 -4.96 12.71 17.54
N VAL A 239 -4.50 11.96 16.55
CA VAL A 239 -4.16 12.44 15.23
C VAL A 239 -5.10 11.79 14.21
N THR A 240 -5.76 12.60 13.41
CA THR A 240 -6.66 12.14 12.35
C THR A 240 -5.86 11.73 11.13
N LEU A 241 -6.23 10.60 10.52
CA LEU A 241 -5.56 10.01 9.36
C LEU A 241 -6.55 9.72 8.23
N ASP A 242 -6.02 9.62 7.02
CA ASP A 242 -6.67 9.06 5.85
C ASP A 242 -8.07 9.66 5.60
N GLY A 243 -8.12 11.00 5.61
CA GLY A 243 -9.34 11.75 5.30
C GLY A 243 -10.43 11.61 6.35
N GLY A 244 -10.08 11.46 7.61
CA GLY A 244 -11.02 11.30 8.71
C GLY A 244 -11.50 9.88 8.91
N ALA A 245 -11.06 8.93 8.10
CA ALA A 245 -11.45 7.53 8.22
C ALA A 245 -10.88 6.86 9.47
N MET A 246 -9.76 7.37 9.98
CA MET A 246 -9.10 6.84 11.16
C MET A 246 -8.57 7.95 12.04
N LYS A 247 -8.41 7.64 13.32
CA LYS A 247 -7.65 8.44 14.30
C LYS A 247 -6.68 7.52 15.02
N ILE A 248 -5.47 8.00 15.27
CA ILE A 248 -4.44 7.25 15.99
C ILE A 248 -3.96 8.07 17.19
N LYS A 249 -3.68 7.36 18.28
CA LYS A 249 -3.07 7.90 19.49
C LYS A 249 -1.97 6.96 19.96
N LEU A 250 -0.76 7.48 20.08
CA LEU A 250 0.39 6.71 20.53
C LEU A 250 0.69 6.97 22.01
N PHE A 251 1.03 5.92 22.75
CA PHE A 251 1.39 5.98 24.15
C PHE A 251 2.86 5.64 24.36
N LYS A 252 3.48 6.24 25.40
CA LYS A 252 4.90 6.07 25.73
C LYS A 252 5.35 4.62 25.90
N LYS A 253 4.46 3.72 26.32
CA LYS A 253 4.73 2.28 26.42
C LYS A 253 4.70 1.53 25.07
N GLY A 254 4.67 2.26 23.96
CA GLY A 254 4.73 1.68 22.61
C GLY A 254 3.42 1.08 22.10
N THR A 255 2.28 1.40 22.74
CA THR A 255 0.95 0.94 22.30
C THR A 255 0.25 2.06 21.55
N ALA A 256 -0.41 1.75 20.44
CA ALA A 256 -1.31 2.68 19.74
C ALA A 256 -2.77 2.30 19.92
N HIS A 257 -3.60 3.30 20.16
CA HIS A 257 -5.04 3.18 20.02
C HIS A 257 -5.44 3.76 18.65
N MET A 258 -6.25 3.04 17.92
CA MET A 258 -6.80 3.46 16.63
C MET A 258 -8.31 3.43 16.68
N ASP A 259 -8.93 4.57 16.41
CA ASP A 259 -10.38 4.65 16.21
C ASP A 259 -10.63 4.65 14.70
N ILE A 260 -11.57 3.84 14.25
CA ILE A 260 -11.93 3.69 12.84
C ILE A 260 -13.35 4.17 12.61
N HIS A 261 -13.56 4.82 11.45
CA HIS A 261 -14.89 5.27 11.05
C HIS A 261 -15.83 4.07 10.89
N PRO A 262 -17.07 4.14 11.38
CA PRO A 262 -18.01 3.02 11.29
C PRO A 262 -18.29 2.53 9.88
N ASP A 263 -18.25 3.42 8.86
CA ASP A 263 -18.38 3.00 7.48
C ASP A 263 -17.20 2.14 6.99
N MET A 264 -16.02 2.27 7.60
CA MET A 264 -14.87 1.42 7.31
C MET A 264 -14.94 0.13 8.12
N SER A 265 -15.33 0.22 9.41
CA SER A 265 -15.40 -0.94 10.30
C SER A 265 -16.36 -2.02 9.78
N TRP A 266 -17.59 -1.65 9.39
CA TRP A 266 -18.54 -2.64 8.87
C TRP A 266 -18.06 -3.27 7.55
N ARG A 267 -17.37 -2.52 6.67
CA ARG A 267 -16.81 -3.04 5.42
C ARG A 267 -15.69 -4.05 5.70
N LEU A 268 -14.79 -3.76 6.64
CA LEU A 268 -13.77 -4.70 7.09
C LEU A 268 -14.40 -5.98 7.62
N ASN A 269 -15.43 -5.87 8.47
CA ASN A 269 -16.15 -7.01 9.02
C ASN A 269 -16.90 -7.80 7.96
N ALA A 270 -17.46 -7.14 6.96
CA ALA A 270 -18.13 -7.78 5.84
C ALA A 270 -17.16 -8.63 5.01
N ILE A 271 -15.95 -8.08 4.74
CA ILE A 271 -14.89 -8.85 4.07
C ILE A 271 -14.40 -10.00 4.95
N LEU A 272 -14.16 -9.76 6.24
CA LEU A 272 -13.74 -10.81 7.17
C LEU A 272 -14.77 -11.94 7.23
N ALA A 273 -16.07 -11.61 7.18
CA ALA A 273 -17.16 -12.58 7.16
C ALA A 273 -17.20 -13.42 5.88
N SER A 274 -16.61 -12.99 4.76
CA SER A 274 -16.47 -13.83 3.57
C SER A 274 -15.58 -15.05 3.84
N MET A 275 -14.58 -14.89 4.70
CA MET A 275 -13.72 -15.99 5.15
C MET A 275 -14.31 -16.77 6.33
N TYR A 276 -15.04 -16.09 7.23
CA TYR A 276 -15.59 -16.65 8.47
C TYR A 276 -17.10 -16.37 8.60
N PRO A 277 -17.96 -16.93 7.72
CA PRO A 277 -19.38 -16.54 7.64
C PRO A 277 -20.16 -16.73 8.93
N ARG A 278 -19.75 -17.68 9.79
CA ARG A 278 -20.41 -18.02 11.04
C ARG A 278 -19.79 -17.36 12.27
N ALA A 279 -18.59 -16.78 12.14
CA ALA A 279 -17.86 -16.20 13.27
C ALA A 279 -18.19 -14.72 13.49
N ILE A 280 -18.48 -13.99 12.41
CA ILE A 280 -18.75 -12.56 12.50
C ILE A 280 -20.27 -12.31 12.64
N PRO A 281 -20.75 -11.74 13.75
CA PRO A 281 -22.15 -11.46 13.97
C PRO A 281 -22.76 -10.51 12.93
N ALA A 282 -24.05 -10.65 12.66
CA ALA A 282 -24.73 -9.87 11.62
C ALA A 282 -24.69 -8.36 11.88
N GLU A 283 -24.74 -7.94 13.15
CA GLU A 283 -24.67 -6.54 13.57
C GLU A 283 -23.33 -5.88 13.21
N PHE A 284 -22.23 -6.62 13.18
CA PHE A 284 -20.90 -6.12 12.79
C PHE A 284 -20.77 -5.88 11.28
N ARG A 285 -21.63 -6.52 10.48
CA ARG A 285 -21.61 -6.49 9.01
C ARG A 285 -22.61 -5.50 8.40
N GLN A 286 -23.43 -4.87 9.23
CA GLN A 286 -24.47 -3.95 8.76
C GLN A 286 -23.94 -2.52 8.62
N LYS A 287 -24.32 -1.88 7.52
CA LYS A 287 -24.06 -0.47 7.31
C LYS A 287 -24.68 0.36 8.44
N PRO A 288 -23.96 1.30 9.05
CA PRO A 288 -24.49 2.15 10.11
C PRO A 288 -25.73 2.93 9.63
N LYS A 289 -26.81 2.85 10.41
CA LYS A 289 -28.10 3.54 10.09
C LYS A 289 -28.05 5.05 10.30
N LYS A 290 -27.09 5.58 11.08
CA LYS A 290 -26.95 7.00 11.38
C LYS A 290 -25.56 7.49 10.99
N GLN A 291 -25.49 8.66 10.35
CA GLN A 291 -24.23 9.40 10.21
C GLN A 291 -23.71 9.77 11.60
N ILE A 292 -22.48 9.35 11.90
CA ILE A 292 -21.85 9.60 13.20
C ILE A 292 -21.07 10.91 13.08
N LYS A 293 -21.46 11.90 13.88
CA LYS A 293 -20.87 13.25 13.88
C LYS A 293 -19.38 13.30 14.30
N GLU A 294 -18.88 12.25 14.94
CA GLU A 294 -17.48 12.20 15.43
C GLU A 294 -16.43 12.04 14.33
N PHE A 295 -16.83 11.54 13.16
CA PHE A 295 -15.97 11.36 12.01
C PHE A 295 -16.63 12.05 10.81
N GLU A 296 -15.97 13.00 10.23
CA GLU A 296 -16.39 13.62 8.98
C GLU A 296 -15.48 13.13 7.86
N LEU A 297 -16.01 12.25 7.01
CA LEU A 297 -15.31 11.83 5.81
C LEU A 297 -15.37 12.94 4.77
N ILE A 298 -14.20 13.31 4.24
CA ILE A 298 -14.13 14.31 3.19
C ILE A 298 -14.52 13.66 1.86
N GLY A 299 -15.82 13.65 1.59
CA GLY A 299 -16.40 13.30 0.28
C GLY A 299 -16.68 14.51 -0.62
N ARG A 300 -16.41 15.75 -0.14
CA ARG A 300 -16.61 16.98 -0.90
C ARG A 300 -15.32 17.52 -1.47
N PRO A 301 -15.34 18.24 -2.60
CA PRO A 301 -14.17 18.96 -3.07
C PRO A 301 -13.62 19.85 -1.94
N LEU A 302 -12.29 19.89 -1.83
CA LEU A 302 -11.63 20.77 -0.86
C LEU A 302 -12.02 22.24 -1.14
N PRO A 303 -12.22 23.06 -0.10
CA PRO A 303 -12.45 24.50 -0.27
C PRO A 303 -11.36 25.13 -1.13
N PHE A 304 -11.71 26.12 -1.94
CA PHE A 304 -10.77 26.79 -2.84
C PHE A 304 -9.54 27.35 -2.12
N THR A 305 -9.72 27.88 -0.90
CA THR A 305 -8.62 28.36 -0.05
C THR A 305 -7.61 27.26 0.27
N VAL A 306 -8.07 26.03 0.52
CA VAL A 306 -7.22 24.86 0.78
C VAL A 306 -6.53 24.42 -0.50
N LEU A 307 -7.22 24.38 -1.63
CA LEU A 307 -6.64 24.06 -2.94
C LEU A 307 -5.58 25.09 -3.34
N ALA A 308 -5.82 26.38 -3.10
CA ALA A 308 -4.84 27.44 -3.34
C ALA A 308 -3.60 27.30 -2.46
N LEU A 309 -3.78 26.96 -1.18
CA LEU A 309 -2.67 26.68 -0.27
C LEU A 309 -1.86 25.46 -0.73
N LEU A 310 -2.52 24.35 -1.06
CA LEU A 310 -1.88 23.14 -1.58
C LEU A 310 -1.16 23.41 -2.91
N GLY A 311 -1.76 24.18 -3.82
CA GLY A 311 -1.13 24.58 -5.08
C GLY A 311 0.11 25.44 -4.91
N GLY A 312 0.19 26.21 -3.81
CA GLY A 312 1.38 26.98 -3.42
C GLY A 312 2.45 26.20 -2.66
N MET A 313 2.15 24.96 -2.26
CA MET A 313 3.09 24.10 -1.53
C MET A 313 4.07 23.41 -2.46
N ARG A 314 5.27 23.19 -1.97
CA ARG A 314 6.30 22.40 -2.65
C ARG A 314 6.66 21.18 -1.82
N ILE A 315 6.92 20.08 -2.51
CA ILE A 315 7.52 18.90 -1.86
C ILE A 315 8.96 19.29 -1.51
N ALA A 316 9.28 19.21 -0.23
CA ALA A 316 10.62 19.38 0.30
C ALA A 316 11.00 18.11 1.05
N THR A 317 12.30 17.78 1.06
CA THR A 317 12.81 16.68 1.86
C THR A 317 13.36 17.24 3.16
N ARG A 318 12.84 16.77 4.29
CA ARG A 318 13.33 17.12 5.62
C ARG A 318 13.97 15.92 6.28
N THR A 319 15.09 16.17 6.95
CA THR A 319 15.76 15.15 7.76
C THR A 319 15.10 15.09 9.13
N VAL A 320 14.58 13.92 9.51
CA VAL A 320 14.03 13.68 10.85
C VAL A 320 14.99 12.74 11.57
N GLY A 321 15.53 13.20 12.70
CA GLY A 321 16.38 12.39 13.56
C GLY A 321 15.57 11.25 14.20
N THR A 322 15.95 10.01 13.93
CA THR A 322 15.54 8.83 14.68
C THR A 322 16.70 8.47 15.61
N GLY A 323 16.46 7.77 16.71
CA GLY A 323 17.51 7.41 17.67
C GLY A 323 18.73 6.68 17.09
N TYR A 324 18.68 6.26 15.83
CA TYR A 324 19.74 5.53 15.12
C TYR A 324 20.12 6.10 13.75
N GLY A 325 19.69 7.30 13.40
CA GLY A 325 20.06 7.92 12.13
C GLY A 325 19.10 9.01 11.68
N MET A 326 19.46 9.62 10.55
CA MET A 326 18.63 10.63 9.91
C MET A 326 17.79 9.98 8.82
N GLN A 327 16.47 10.10 8.91
CA GLN A 327 15.55 9.71 7.84
C GLN A 327 15.14 10.93 7.02
N TYR A 328 15.06 10.74 5.70
CA TYR A 328 14.56 11.77 4.79
C TYR A 328 13.06 11.61 4.64
N VAL A 329 12.31 12.61 5.03
CA VAL A 329 10.85 12.64 4.94
C VAL A 329 10.45 13.67 3.90
N ASN A 330 9.58 13.27 2.97
CA ASN A 330 8.98 14.21 2.04
C ASN A 330 7.85 14.97 2.75
N ILE A 331 7.96 16.27 2.82
CA ILE A 331 6.96 17.15 3.43
C ILE A 331 6.41 18.13 2.40
N LEU A 332 5.14 18.49 2.55
CA LEU A 332 4.56 19.62 1.85
C LEU A 332 4.92 20.90 2.62
N ASN A 333 5.72 21.75 2.01
CA ASN A 333 6.16 23.00 2.61
C ASN A 333 5.46 24.18 1.94
N ALA A 334 4.68 24.93 2.73
CA ALA A 334 4.12 26.18 2.28
C ALA A 334 5.28 27.18 2.13
N ARG A 335 5.45 27.75 0.94
CA ARG A 335 6.32 28.93 0.79
C ARG A 335 5.89 29.98 1.81
N LYS A 336 6.83 30.53 2.54
CA LYS A 336 6.60 31.83 3.19
C LYS A 336 6.08 32.77 2.11
N PHE A 337 4.82 33.14 2.18
CA PHE A 337 4.30 34.21 1.35
C PHE A 337 5.03 35.47 1.80
N ASP A 338 6.00 35.84 0.99
CA ASP A 338 6.82 37.03 1.18
C ASP A 338 5.98 38.23 0.73
N SER A 339 5.07 38.62 1.56
CA SER A 339 4.44 39.94 1.57
C SER A 339 3.34 39.91 2.62
N GLY A 340 3.51 40.67 3.68
CA GLY A 340 2.66 40.95 4.81
C GLY A 340 1.14 41.10 4.61
N ARG A 341 0.56 40.35 3.69
CA ARG A 341 -0.89 40.13 3.60
C ARG A 341 -1.22 38.89 4.42
N HIS A 342 -1.79 39.11 5.58
CA HIS A 342 -2.53 38.08 6.30
C HIS A 342 -3.55 37.46 5.34
N VAL A 343 -3.25 36.29 4.84
CA VAL A 343 -4.25 35.45 4.20
C VAL A 343 -5.11 34.90 5.34
N GLY A 344 -6.19 35.60 5.64
CA GLY A 344 -7.27 35.07 6.47
C GLY A 344 -7.68 33.73 5.84
N GLY A 345 -7.45 32.63 6.54
CA GLY A 345 -7.75 31.30 6.02
C GLY A 345 -6.66 30.26 6.24
N VAL A 346 -5.43 30.65 6.67
CA VAL A 346 -4.36 29.67 6.97
C VAL A 346 -4.78 28.75 8.10
N ASP A 347 -5.41 29.26 9.15
CA ASP A 347 -5.90 28.45 10.27
C ASP A 347 -7.04 27.52 9.88
N GLU A 348 -7.93 27.96 8.99
CA GLU A 348 -9.02 27.14 8.45
C GLU A 348 -8.47 26.07 7.51
N ALA A 349 -7.55 26.42 6.61
CA ALA A 349 -6.88 25.50 5.73
C ALA A 349 -6.06 24.46 6.54
N THR A 350 -5.39 24.87 7.60
CA THR A 350 -4.68 23.98 8.53
C THR A 350 -5.64 22.97 9.16
N LYS A 351 -6.78 23.43 9.69
CA LYS A 351 -7.79 22.55 10.28
C LYS A 351 -8.33 21.54 9.26
N VAL A 352 -8.57 21.97 8.02
CA VAL A 352 -9.02 21.07 6.95
C VAL A 352 -7.92 20.07 6.59
N LEU A 353 -6.68 20.50 6.42
CA LEU A 353 -5.55 19.61 6.17
C LEU A 353 -5.36 18.57 7.29
N GLU A 354 -5.46 18.99 8.55
CA GLU A 354 -5.41 18.08 9.69
C GLU A 354 -6.60 17.11 9.71
N SER A 355 -7.78 17.55 9.30
CA SER A 355 -8.97 16.69 9.23
C SER A 355 -8.87 15.60 8.16
N ILE A 356 -8.10 15.84 7.09
CA ILE A 356 -7.85 14.84 6.02
C ILE A 356 -6.61 13.99 6.28
N GLY A 357 -5.96 14.15 7.44
CA GLY A 357 -4.82 13.34 7.84
C GLY A 357 -3.46 13.93 7.53
N ALA A 358 -3.39 15.18 7.08
CA ALA A 358 -2.12 15.90 7.04
C ALA A 358 -1.71 16.27 8.47
N VAL A 359 -0.51 15.89 8.88
CA VAL A 359 0.01 16.21 10.20
C VAL A 359 0.89 17.44 10.12
N SER A 360 0.52 18.49 10.83
CA SER A 360 1.35 19.70 10.91
C SER A 360 2.64 19.41 11.69
N MET A 361 3.78 19.67 11.08
CA MET A 361 5.09 19.53 11.71
C MET A 361 5.56 20.83 12.36
N ASP A 362 5.26 21.95 11.73
CA ASP A 362 5.48 23.32 12.17
C ASP A 362 4.58 24.25 11.36
N ARG A 363 4.53 25.52 11.67
CA ARG A 363 3.71 26.47 10.90
C ARG A 363 4.15 26.48 9.42
N GLY A 364 3.31 25.96 8.57
CA GLY A 364 3.50 25.91 7.13
C GLY A 364 4.11 24.64 6.53
N SER A 365 4.32 23.59 7.35
CA SER A 365 4.79 22.28 6.90
C SER A 365 3.81 21.18 7.30
N TYR A 366 3.51 20.23 6.37
CA TYR A 366 2.58 19.12 6.58
C TYR A 366 3.17 17.83 6.03
N PHE A 367 2.84 16.73 6.69
CA PHE A 367 3.21 15.37 6.31
C PHE A 367 1.97 14.57 5.86
#